data_61ca0d6272c5f9d55b446a31db670cb0
#
_entry.id   61ca0d6272c5f9d55b446a31db670cb0
#
_cell.length_a   1.000
_cell.length_b   1.000
_cell.length_c   1.000
_cell.angle_alpha   90.00
_cell.angle_beta   90.00
_cell.angle_gamma   90.00
#
_symmetry.space_group_name_H-M   'P 1'
#
loop_
_entity.id
_entity.type
_entity.pdbx_description
1 polymer ?
#
loop_
_entity_poly.entity_id
_entity_poly.type
_entity_poly.pdbx_seq_one_letter_code
_entity_poly.pdbx_strand_id
1 'polypeptide(L)'
;ERYGVEIQETPGCAAERIAIKIGDQVHDLQDNQLTEFVDGFHQFFAESKAVWELPYNSHHTRDAIVECDALTVADRLNALQLTPLQRTAVGGMLEILSMNQPANASYVEMMRCWSLTGWNYELFNDTAARYKFTDGTGALVDAIVQDGGFEVALNTSVVSVQQTANGVSVTTTNGEVVNAKRAVVTVPLNVLNSVAFDPPLSSVKQEASALKHVGGGYKVFIEVDGDPGAVMTLSRSTDSPLIGSFTYKRGQKHSVLAGFSLEPGALEKPLSEWQTVLEEFLPGVRLLSTFGHDWGVDALSQGSWCTYRPGTFGRFVDELPRHEDHCFFASADTSEGWRGFIEGAIA
;
A
#
# COMPACT_ATOMS: atom_id res chain seq x y z
N GLU A 1 -19.95 -9.10 -5.32
CA GLU A 1 -21.15 -9.84 -5.79
C GLU A 1 -21.13 -11.32 -5.34
N ARG A 2 -20.06 -12.08 -5.59
CA ARG A 2 -19.99 -13.53 -5.30
C ARG A 2 -20.26 -13.86 -3.84
N TYR A 3 -19.71 -13.07 -2.93
CA TYR A 3 -19.75 -13.35 -1.49
C TYR A 3 -20.83 -12.55 -0.73
N GLY A 4 -21.57 -11.67 -1.41
CA GLY A 4 -22.58 -10.82 -0.76
C GLY A 4 -22.04 -9.86 0.30
N VAL A 5 -20.72 -9.60 0.31
CA VAL A 5 -20.11 -8.65 1.25
C VAL A 5 -20.46 -7.24 0.82
N GLU A 6 -21.07 -6.47 1.72
CA GLU A 6 -21.48 -5.11 1.44
C GLU A 6 -20.30 -4.15 1.38
N ILE A 7 -20.37 -3.23 0.43
CA ILE A 7 -19.43 -2.12 0.30
C ILE A 7 -20.15 -0.79 0.47
N GLN A 8 -19.44 0.20 0.98
CA GLN A 8 -19.95 1.56 1.13
C GLN A 8 -18.89 2.56 0.64
N GLU A 9 -19.33 3.75 0.25
CA GLU A 9 -18.42 4.83 -0.10
C GLU A 9 -17.74 5.41 1.15
N THR A 10 -16.50 5.81 0.97
CA THR A 10 -15.72 6.50 1.99
C THR A 10 -15.98 8.01 1.85
N PRO A 11 -16.50 8.69 2.87
CA PRO A 11 -16.90 10.09 2.75
C PRO A 11 -15.79 11.02 2.23
N GLY A 12 -14.56 10.81 2.69
CA GLY A 12 -13.42 11.66 2.33
C GLY A 12 -12.92 11.51 0.90
N CYS A 13 -13.39 10.52 0.14
CA CYS A 13 -13.07 10.39 -1.29
C CYS A 13 -13.80 11.41 -2.18
N ALA A 14 -14.98 11.84 -1.75
CA ALA A 14 -15.70 12.98 -2.33
C ALA A 14 -15.61 14.16 -1.34
N ALA A 15 -14.37 14.60 -1.05
CA ALA A 15 -14.12 15.60 -0.03
C ALA A 15 -14.79 16.93 -0.38
N GLU A 16 -15.55 17.46 0.58
CA GLU A 16 -16.14 18.81 0.54
C GLU A 16 -15.06 19.88 0.79
N ARG A 17 -13.97 19.48 1.44
CA ARG A 17 -12.82 20.34 1.76
C ARG A 17 -11.51 19.54 1.62
N ILE A 18 -10.56 20.14 0.91
CA ILE A 18 -9.19 19.59 0.80
C ILE A 18 -8.25 20.62 1.44
N ALA A 19 -7.65 20.27 2.57
CA ALA A 19 -6.64 21.09 3.25
C ALA A 19 -5.24 20.58 2.89
N ILE A 20 -4.43 21.44 2.25
CA ILE A 20 -3.08 21.07 1.81
C ILE A 20 -2.04 21.94 2.54
N LYS A 21 -1.03 21.30 3.13
CA LYS A 21 0.08 21.99 3.79
C LYS A 21 1.26 22.10 2.83
N ILE A 22 1.65 23.34 2.54
CA ILE A 22 2.79 23.68 1.68
C ILE A 22 3.80 24.44 2.53
N GLY A 23 4.92 23.81 2.84
CA GLY A 23 5.85 24.32 3.86
C GLY A 23 5.16 24.43 5.22
N ASP A 24 5.18 25.63 5.83
CA ASP A 24 4.60 25.87 7.15
C ASP A 24 3.13 26.33 7.11
N GLN A 25 2.51 26.43 5.93
CA GLN A 25 1.16 26.96 5.79
C GLN A 25 0.17 25.94 5.25
N VAL A 26 -1.01 25.88 5.88
CA VAL A 26 -2.14 25.10 5.41
C VAL A 26 -3.08 26.00 4.60
N HIS A 27 -3.47 25.52 3.43
CA HIS A 27 -4.38 26.18 2.50
C HIS A 27 -5.56 25.27 2.18
N ASP A 28 -6.75 25.83 2.14
CA ASP A 28 -7.89 25.11 1.53
C ASP A 28 -7.79 25.21 0.02
N LEU A 29 -7.76 24.05 -0.65
CA LEU A 29 -7.71 23.98 -2.10
C LEU A 29 -9.00 24.55 -2.69
N GLN A 30 -8.87 25.55 -3.56
CA GLN A 30 -10.00 26.18 -4.22
C GLN A 30 -10.31 25.50 -5.56
N ASP A 31 -11.54 25.57 -6.03
CA ASP A 31 -11.98 24.94 -7.29
C ASP A 31 -11.11 25.34 -8.49
N ASN A 32 -10.67 26.59 -8.56
CA ASN A 32 -9.77 27.08 -9.60
C ASN A 32 -8.33 26.50 -9.53
N GLN A 33 -7.96 25.88 -8.42
CA GLN A 33 -6.66 25.22 -8.23
C GLN A 33 -6.71 23.70 -8.48
N LEU A 34 -7.91 23.13 -8.63
CA LEU A 34 -8.06 21.67 -8.88
C LEU A 34 -7.39 21.27 -10.21
N THR A 35 -7.49 22.10 -11.22
CA THR A 35 -6.80 21.83 -12.51
C THR A 35 -5.30 21.81 -12.32
N GLU A 36 -4.73 22.81 -11.64
CA GLU A 36 -3.29 22.86 -11.33
C GLU A 36 -2.84 21.63 -10.53
N PHE A 37 -3.64 21.26 -9.52
CA PHE A 37 -3.39 20.07 -8.69
C PHE A 37 -3.31 18.80 -9.55
N VAL A 38 -4.29 18.57 -10.42
CA VAL A 38 -4.37 17.39 -11.31
C VAL A 38 -3.27 17.41 -12.37
N ASP A 39 -2.95 18.58 -12.93
CA ASP A 39 -1.89 18.74 -13.92
C ASP A 39 -0.52 18.30 -13.41
N GLY A 40 -0.28 18.42 -12.09
CA GLY A 40 0.92 17.90 -11.46
C GLY A 40 1.09 16.39 -11.66
N PHE A 41 0.02 15.62 -11.54
CA PHE A 41 0.04 14.17 -11.77
C PHE A 41 0.26 13.85 -13.25
N HIS A 42 -0.38 14.55 -14.17
CA HIS A 42 -0.17 14.35 -15.61
C HIS A 42 1.29 14.67 -16.01
N GLN A 43 1.88 15.72 -15.47
CA GLN A 43 3.30 16.04 -15.71
C GLN A 43 4.22 14.97 -15.13
N PHE A 44 3.96 14.51 -13.89
CA PHE A 44 4.78 13.49 -13.25
C PHE A 44 4.72 12.16 -14.02
N PHE A 45 3.55 11.74 -14.46
CA PHE A 45 3.30 10.47 -15.13
C PHE A 45 3.30 10.55 -16.66
N ALA A 46 3.84 11.60 -17.26
CA ALA A 46 3.77 11.83 -18.71
C ALA A 46 4.31 10.66 -19.56
N GLU A 47 5.30 9.94 -19.06
CA GLU A 47 5.95 8.81 -19.75
C GLU A 47 5.24 7.47 -19.51
N SER A 48 4.33 7.40 -18.52
CA SER A 48 3.76 6.13 -18.05
C SER A 48 3.04 5.33 -19.13
N LYS A 49 2.43 5.99 -20.14
CA LYS A 49 1.75 5.30 -21.23
C LYS A 49 2.73 4.58 -22.18
N ALA A 50 3.92 5.11 -22.36
CA ALA A 50 4.95 4.47 -23.18
C ALA A 50 5.64 3.34 -22.41
N VAL A 51 5.83 3.53 -21.09
CA VAL A 51 6.48 2.53 -20.22
C VAL A 51 5.54 1.39 -19.86
N TRP A 52 4.26 1.68 -19.59
CA TRP A 52 3.25 0.73 -19.17
C TRP A 52 2.00 0.74 -20.08
N GLU A 53 2.17 0.47 -21.38
CA GLU A 53 1.05 0.41 -22.33
C GLU A 53 0.03 -0.69 -21.93
N LEU A 54 0.54 -1.83 -21.46
CA LEU A 54 -0.26 -2.95 -20.92
C LEU A 54 0.15 -3.22 -19.47
N PRO A 55 -0.50 -2.58 -18.48
CA PRO A 55 -0.07 -2.59 -17.08
C PRO A 55 -0.13 -3.98 -16.39
N TYR A 56 -0.84 -4.95 -16.97
CA TYR A 56 -0.88 -6.35 -16.54
C TYR A 56 0.10 -7.25 -17.32
N ASN A 57 0.95 -6.68 -18.19
CA ASN A 57 1.91 -7.45 -18.97
C ASN A 57 3.24 -6.72 -19.03
N SER A 58 4.08 -6.98 -18.04
CA SER A 58 5.42 -6.38 -17.91
C SER A 58 6.39 -6.77 -19.04
N HIS A 59 6.08 -7.81 -19.82
CA HIS A 59 6.90 -8.22 -20.95
C HIS A 59 6.67 -7.38 -22.20
N HIS A 60 5.50 -6.73 -22.34
CA HIS A 60 5.14 -5.98 -23.55
C HIS A 60 6.09 -4.80 -23.83
N THR A 61 6.43 -4.05 -22.79
CA THR A 61 7.34 -2.89 -22.85
C THR A 61 8.56 -3.06 -21.95
N ARG A 62 9.07 -4.28 -21.86
CA ARG A 62 10.13 -4.67 -20.91
C ARG A 62 11.35 -3.77 -20.92
N ASP A 63 11.84 -3.43 -22.10
CA ASP A 63 13.05 -2.60 -22.24
C ASP A 63 12.82 -1.20 -21.65
N ALA A 64 11.67 -0.56 -21.91
CA ALA A 64 11.31 0.74 -21.36
C ALA A 64 11.11 0.69 -19.83
N ILE A 65 10.55 -0.39 -19.31
CA ILE A 65 10.40 -0.63 -17.88
C ILE A 65 11.77 -0.73 -17.22
N VAL A 66 12.68 -1.54 -17.77
CA VAL A 66 14.04 -1.75 -17.22
C VAL A 66 14.88 -0.47 -17.31
N GLU A 67 14.73 0.34 -18.35
CA GLU A 67 15.41 1.63 -18.48
C GLU A 67 15.02 2.60 -17.35
N CYS A 68 13.76 2.57 -16.93
CA CYS A 68 13.24 3.40 -15.85
C CYS A 68 13.41 2.78 -14.45
N ASP A 69 13.76 1.49 -14.33
CA ASP A 69 13.70 0.74 -13.08
C ASP A 69 14.59 1.32 -11.95
N ALA A 70 15.73 1.89 -12.30
CA ALA A 70 16.65 2.50 -11.34
C ALA A 70 16.17 3.87 -10.81
N LEU A 71 15.19 4.50 -11.46
CA LEU A 71 14.72 5.82 -11.08
C LEU A 71 13.83 5.78 -9.83
N THR A 72 14.08 6.75 -8.94
CA THR A 72 13.25 7.00 -7.78
C THR A 72 12.14 8.01 -8.10
N VAL A 73 11.11 8.03 -7.27
CA VAL A 73 10.10 9.12 -7.27
C VAL A 73 10.77 10.48 -7.06
N ALA A 74 11.81 10.55 -6.21
CA ALA A 74 12.55 11.80 -5.98
C ALA A 74 13.29 12.27 -7.24
N ASP A 75 13.92 11.37 -8.00
CA ASP A 75 14.60 11.73 -9.24
C ASP A 75 13.62 12.38 -10.21
N ARG A 76 12.45 11.78 -10.39
CA ARG A 76 11.41 12.33 -11.27
C ARG A 76 10.87 13.66 -10.77
N LEU A 77 10.54 13.79 -9.47
CA LEU A 77 10.08 15.06 -8.90
C LEU A 77 11.11 16.19 -9.09
N ASN A 78 12.40 15.88 -8.96
CA ASN A 78 13.48 16.87 -9.11
C ASN A 78 13.73 17.25 -10.58
N ALA A 79 13.45 16.37 -11.51
CA ALA A 79 13.59 16.64 -12.96
C ALA A 79 12.48 17.57 -13.50
N LEU A 80 11.38 17.77 -12.74
CA LEU A 80 10.21 18.53 -13.18
C LEU A 80 10.15 19.94 -12.57
N GLN A 81 9.66 20.89 -13.36
CA GLN A 81 9.37 22.26 -12.93
C GLN A 81 7.92 22.34 -12.39
N LEU A 82 7.69 21.72 -11.24
CA LEU A 82 6.39 21.73 -10.56
C LEU A 82 6.25 22.96 -9.67
N THR A 83 5.04 23.53 -9.62
CA THR A 83 4.70 24.55 -8.62
C THR A 83 4.74 23.95 -7.21
N PRO A 84 4.80 24.76 -6.14
CA PRO A 84 4.73 24.25 -4.77
C PRO A 84 3.49 23.38 -4.52
N LEU A 85 2.31 23.79 -5.04
CA LEU A 85 1.08 23.02 -4.95
C LEU A 85 1.21 21.65 -5.63
N GLN A 86 1.65 21.63 -6.89
CA GLN A 86 1.84 20.39 -7.65
C GLN A 86 2.84 19.45 -6.97
N ARG A 87 3.96 20.01 -6.49
CA ARG A 87 5.00 19.22 -5.81
C ARG A 87 4.50 18.59 -4.52
N THR A 88 3.70 19.32 -3.74
CA THR A 88 3.09 18.78 -2.51
C THR A 88 2.01 17.75 -2.85
N ALA A 89 1.15 18.04 -3.81
CA ALA A 89 0.09 17.14 -4.24
C ALA A 89 0.63 15.78 -4.71
N VAL A 90 1.53 15.80 -5.69
CA VAL A 90 2.12 14.58 -6.24
C VAL A 90 3.00 13.88 -5.21
N GLY A 91 3.90 14.62 -4.55
CA GLY A 91 4.83 14.03 -3.60
C GLY A 91 4.14 13.40 -2.40
N GLY A 92 3.17 14.09 -1.78
CA GLY A 92 2.42 13.57 -0.64
C GLY A 92 1.60 12.33 -0.99
N MET A 93 0.89 12.35 -2.14
CA MET A 93 0.14 11.19 -2.60
C MET A 93 1.05 9.98 -2.87
N LEU A 94 2.23 10.19 -3.45
CA LEU A 94 3.17 9.10 -3.72
C LEU A 94 3.88 8.59 -2.46
N GLU A 95 4.10 9.45 -1.45
CA GLU A 95 4.52 9.03 -0.11
C GLU A 95 3.48 8.11 0.55
N ILE A 96 2.19 8.44 0.44
CA ILE A 96 1.10 7.58 0.91
C ILE A 96 1.10 6.27 0.13
N LEU A 97 1.13 6.32 -1.19
CA LEU A 97 1.00 5.14 -2.04
C LEU A 97 2.16 4.14 -1.88
N SER A 98 3.38 4.65 -1.70
CA SER A 98 4.57 3.82 -1.46
C SER A 98 4.81 3.49 0.01
N MET A 99 4.18 4.20 0.93
CA MET A 99 4.48 4.20 2.38
C MET A 99 5.96 4.35 2.65
N ASN A 100 6.62 5.22 1.89
CA ASN A 100 8.02 5.56 2.08
C ASN A 100 8.33 6.94 1.49
N GLN A 101 9.52 7.44 1.82
CA GLN A 101 10.02 8.69 1.23
C GLN A 101 10.30 8.51 -0.27
N PRO A 102 10.14 9.56 -1.08
CA PRO A 102 10.33 9.53 -2.53
C PRO A 102 11.70 9.02 -2.98
N ALA A 103 12.74 9.21 -2.17
CA ALA A 103 14.09 8.72 -2.47
C ALA A 103 14.22 7.18 -2.44
N ASN A 104 13.27 6.49 -1.79
CA ASN A 104 13.27 5.04 -1.68
C ASN A 104 12.18 4.38 -2.53
N ALA A 105 11.22 5.16 -3.05
CA ALA A 105 10.09 4.66 -3.82
C ALA A 105 10.45 4.54 -5.31
N SER A 106 10.09 3.41 -5.93
CA SER A 106 10.33 3.15 -7.34
C SER A 106 9.40 3.98 -8.23
N TYR A 107 9.97 4.75 -9.16
CA TYR A 107 9.21 5.49 -10.16
C TYR A 107 8.42 4.55 -11.09
N VAL A 108 9.02 3.44 -11.51
CA VAL A 108 8.36 2.47 -12.39
C VAL A 108 7.15 1.81 -11.75
N GLU A 109 7.17 1.55 -10.43
CA GLU A 109 6.01 1.03 -9.69
C GLU A 109 4.87 2.07 -9.61
N MET A 110 5.19 3.33 -9.39
CA MET A 110 4.18 4.40 -9.36
C MET A 110 3.56 4.63 -10.74
N MET A 111 4.36 4.57 -11.82
CA MET A 111 3.84 4.61 -13.20
C MET A 111 2.88 3.45 -13.50
N ARG A 112 3.18 2.26 -12.98
CA ARG A 112 2.29 1.10 -13.14
C ARG A 112 0.93 1.34 -12.46
N CYS A 113 0.91 1.81 -11.21
CA CYS A 113 -0.33 2.14 -10.51
C CYS A 113 -1.18 3.17 -11.29
N TRP A 114 -0.54 4.20 -11.86
CA TRP A 114 -1.21 5.18 -12.72
C TRP A 114 -1.76 4.55 -14.00
N SER A 115 -1.03 3.64 -14.62
CA SER A 115 -1.46 2.96 -15.84
C SER A 115 -2.63 2.01 -15.61
N LEU A 116 -2.68 1.33 -14.45
CA LEU A 116 -3.80 0.48 -14.03
C LEU A 116 -5.12 1.24 -13.90
N THR A 117 -5.08 2.55 -13.70
CA THR A 117 -6.25 3.43 -13.66
C THR A 117 -6.52 4.13 -15.01
N GLY A 118 -5.96 3.62 -16.10
CA GLY A 118 -6.17 4.16 -17.44
C GLY A 118 -5.61 5.57 -17.63
N TRP A 119 -4.56 5.92 -16.90
CA TRP A 119 -3.91 7.24 -16.91
C TRP A 119 -4.87 8.40 -16.57
N ASN A 120 -5.81 8.13 -15.68
CA ASN A 120 -6.88 9.06 -15.30
C ASN A 120 -6.81 9.35 -13.79
N TYR A 121 -6.75 10.63 -13.41
CA TYR A 121 -6.64 11.04 -12.01
C TYR A 121 -7.88 10.65 -11.18
N GLU A 122 -9.08 10.80 -11.72
CA GLU A 122 -10.31 10.49 -10.98
C GLU A 122 -10.37 9.00 -10.65
N LEU A 123 -10.04 8.13 -11.62
CA LEU A 123 -9.97 6.69 -11.39
C LEU A 123 -8.83 6.32 -10.44
N PHE A 124 -7.70 7.02 -10.51
CA PHE A 124 -6.58 6.82 -9.59
C PHE A 124 -6.98 7.12 -8.14
N ASN A 125 -7.65 8.25 -7.91
CA ASN A 125 -8.18 8.62 -6.61
C ASN A 125 -9.27 7.65 -6.13
N ASP A 126 -10.23 7.30 -7.01
CA ASP A 126 -11.32 6.39 -6.71
C ASP A 126 -10.82 5.00 -6.28
N THR A 127 -9.87 4.44 -7.00
CA THR A 127 -9.32 3.11 -6.73
C THR A 127 -8.62 3.03 -5.38
N ALA A 128 -7.95 4.12 -4.97
CA ALA A 128 -7.19 4.13 -3.73
C ALA A 128 -8.07 4.11 -2.47
N ALA A 129 -9.26 4.75 -2.49
CA ALA A 129 -9.94 5.02 -1.25
C ALA A 129 -11.49 5.13 -1.31
N ARG A 130 -12.13 5.08 -2.51
CA ARG A 130 -13.56 5.36 -2.65
C ARG A 130 -14.44 4.35 -1.93
N TYR A 131 -14.13 3.07 -2.05
CA TYR A 131 -14.97 2.01 -1.48
C TYR A 131 -14.26 1.30 -0.34
N LYS A 132 -15.05 0.91 0.66
CA LYS A 132 -14.61 0.06 1.76
C LYS A 132 -15.69 -0.96 2.07
N PHE A 133 -15.29 -2.06 2.66
CA PHE A 133 -16.25 -3.05 3.20
C PHE A 133 -16.97 -2.47 4.42
N THR A 134 -18.29 -2.64 4.46
CA THR A 134 -19.13 -2.13 5.57
C THR A 134 -18.68 -2.71 6.90
N ASP A 135 -18.43 -4.03 6.94
CA ASP A 135 -18.01 -4.77 8.12
C ASP A 135 -16.48 -5.02 8.19
N GLY A 136 -15.71 -4.26 7.37
CA GLY A 136 -14.25 -4.40 7.31
C GLY A 136 -13.78 -5.54 6.39
N THR A 137 -12.46 -5.60 6.18
CA THR A 137 -11.84 -6.60 5.27
C THR A 137 -11.96 -8.03 5.78
N GLY A 138 -12.10 -8.23 7.10
CA GLY A 138 -12.32 -9.55 7.70
C GLY A 138 -13.55 -10.25 7.14
N ALA A 139 -14.62 -9.51 6.87
CA ALA A 139 -15.85 -10.08 6.29
C ALA A 139 -15.63 -10.75 4.93
N LEU A 140 -14.73 -10.22 4.11
CA LEU A 140 -14.35 -10.86 2.84
C LEU A 140 -13.56 -12.15 3.08
N VAL A 141 -12.61 -12.12 4.01
CA VAL A 141 -11.80 -13.31 4.36
C VAL A 141 -12.69 -14.43 4.88
N ASP A 142 -13.59 -14.11 5.81
CA ASP A 142 -14.55 -15.09 6.37
C ASP A 142 -15.45 -15.69 5.29
N ALA A 143 -15.94 -14.87 4.35
CA ALA A 143 -16.76 -15.32 3.25
C ALA A 143 -15.99 -16.25 2.29
N ILE A 144 -14.71 -15.98 2.00
CA ILE A 144 -13.85 -16.84 1.18
C ILE A 144 -13.60 -18.18 1.88
N VAL A 145 -13.30 -18.16 3.18
CA VAL A 145 -13.11 -19.40 3.98
C VAL A 145 -14.36 -20.25 3.97
N GLN A 146 -15.53 -19.62 4.19
CA GLN A 146 -16.81 -20.31 4.19
C GLN A 146 -17.16 -20.92 2.81
N ASP A 147 -16.95 -20.17 1.72
CA ASP A 147 -17.20 -20.67 0.35
C ASP A 147 -16.24 -21.80 -0.03
N GLY A 148 -14.98 -21.69 0.38
CA GLY A 148 -13.95 -22.71 0.12
C GLY A 148 -14.12 -23.97 0.96
N GLY A 149 -14.77 -23.90 2.10
CA GLY A 149 -14.98 -25.03 3.01
C GLY A 149 -13.68 -25.66 3.53
N PHE A 150 -12.58 -24.89 3.55
CA PHE A 150 -11.29 -25.37 4.03
C PHE A 150 -11.06 -25.02 5.51
N GLU A 151 -10.25 -25.84 6.17
CA GLU A 151 -9.89 -25.64 7.57
C GLU A 151 -8.78 -24.56 7.67
N VAL A 152 -8.92 -23.65 8.63
CA VAL A 152 -7.91 -22.64 8.97
C VAL A 152 -7.34 -22.95 10.35
N ALA A 153 -6.06 -23.30 10.40
CA ALA A 153 -5.34 -23.49 11.66
C ALA A 153 -4.74 -22.15 12.14
N LEU A 154 -5.42 -21.47 13.06
CA LEU A 154 -4.93 -20.24 13.68
C LEU A 154 -3.82 -20.53 14.70
N ASN A 155 -2.98 -19.51 14.98
CA ASN A 155 -1.83 -19.61 15.92
C ASN A 155 -0.86 -20.75 15.55
N THR A 156 -0.75 -21.05 14.27
CA THR A 156 0.03 -22.17 13.74
C THR A 156 1.00 -21.66 12.67
N SER A 157 2.13 -21.11 13.14
CA SER A 157 3.16 -20.58 12.24
C SER A 157 3.97 -21.70 11.61
N VAL A 158 4.24 -21.59 10.31
CA VAL A 158 5.11 -22.50 9.56
C VAL A 158 6.58 -22.11 9.78
N VAL A 159 7.43 -23.09 10.11
CA VAL A 159 8.87 -22.90 10.28
C VAL A 159 9.69 -23.50 9.15
N SER A 160 9.19 -24.57 8.49
CA SER A 160 9.88 -25.16 7.35
C SER A 160 8.95 -25.85 6.37
N VAL A 161 9.38 -25.89 5.12
CA VAL A 161 8.77 -26.62 4.02
C VAL A 161 9.84 -27.49 3.38
N GLN A 162 9.69 -28.82 3.49
CA GLN A 162 10.56 -29.79 2.84
C GLN A 162 9.86 -30.37 1.63
N GLN A 163 10.51 -30.32 0.47
CA GLN A 163 9.99 -30.92 -0.76
C GLN A 163 10.59 -32.31 -0.97
N THR A 164 9.77 -33.21 -1.43
CA THR A 164 10.14 -34.60 -1.76
C THR A 164 9.68 -34.93 -3.17
N ALA A 165 10.09 -36.08 -3.69
CA ALA A 165 9.60 -36.52 -5.01
C ALA A 165 8.06 -36.67 -5.12
N ASN A 166 7.36 -36.76 -3.98
CA ASN A 166 5.92 -37.06 -3.94
C ASN A 166 5.06 -35.89 -3.40
N GLY A 167 5.66 -34.76 -3.00
CA GLY A 167 4.94 -33.65 -2.44
C GLY A 167 5.76 -32.83 -1.46
N VAL A 168 5.10 -32.24 -0.48
CA VAL A 168 5.69 -31.37 0.54
C VAL A 168 5.38 -31.86 1.95
N SER A 169 6.29 -31.59 2.87
CA SER A 169 6.15 -31.78 4.30
C SER A 169 6.33 -30.42 4.98
N VAL A 170 5.28 -29.89 5.58
CA VAL A 170 5.25 -28.57 6.22
C VAL A 170 5.31 -28.75 7.71
N THR A 171 6.32 -28.16 8.37
CA THR A 171 6.49 -28.21 9.83
C THR A 171 6.11 -26.87 10.46
N THR A 172 5.38 -26.93 11.56
CA THR A 172 4.90 -25.77 12.29
C THR A 172 5.69 -25.54 13.59
N THR A 173 5.53 -24.38 14.19
CA THR A 173 6.22 -24.01 15.45
C THR A 173 5.92 -24.93 16.63
N ASN A 174 4.75 -25.57 16.67
CA ASN A 174 4.38 -26.54 17.70
C ASN A 174 4.86 -27.98 17.40
N GLY A 175 5.61 -28.16 16.29
CA GLY A 175 6.16 -29.45 15.88
C GLY A 175 5.21 -30.35 15.11
N GLU A 176 4.02 -29.88 14.74
CA GLU A 176 3.12 -30.59 13.86
C GLU A 176 3.69 -30.66 12.44
N VAL A 177 3.47 -31.78 11.77
CA VAL A 177 3.90 -32.00 10.38
C VAL A 177 2.69 -32.29 9.51
N VAL A 178 2.45 -31.43 8.52
CA VAL A 178 1.40 -31.58 7.53
C VAL A 178 2.01 -32.03 6.20
N ASN A 179 1.55 -33.16 5.66
CA ASN A 179 2.00 -33.66 4.37
C ASN A 179 0.94 -33.38 3.29
N ALA A 180 1.38 -32.86 2.15
CA ALA A 180 0.51 -32.52 1.04
C ALA A 180 1.19 -32.80 -0.31
N LYS A 181 0.39 -32.89 -1.37
CA LYS A 181 0.94 -33.00 -2.73
C LYS A 181 1.59 -31.72 -3.22
N ARG A 182 1.07 -30.56 -2.78
CA ARG A 182 1.52 -29.22 -3.16
C ARG A 182 1.28 -28.27 -2.00
N ALA A 183 2.06 -27.20 -1.95
CA ALA A 183 1.85 -26.06 -1.05
C ALA A 183 1.69 -24.77 -1.86
N VAL A 184 0.80 -23.90 -1.41
CA VAL A 184 0.71 -22.52 -1.89
C VAL A 184 1.26 -21.63 -0.79
N VAL A 185 2.35 -20.96 -1.09
CA VAL A 185 3.07 -20.05 -0.16
C VAL A 185 2.52 -18.63 -0.38
N THR A 186 1.83 -18.11 0.63
CA THR A 186 1.18 -16.79 0.56
C THR A 186 1.75 -15.79 1.56
N VAL A 187 2.87 -16.14 2.19
CA VAL A 187 3.53 -15.25 3.16
C VAL A 187 4.05 -13.98 2.49
N PRO A 188 4.06 -12.83 3.18
CA PRO A 188 4.61 -11.60 2.65
C PRO A 188 6.08 -11.74 2.25
N LEU A 189 6.48 -11.03 1.18
CA LEU A 189 7.85 -11.03 0.67
C LEU A 189 8.90 -10.78 1.76
N ASN A 190 8.62 -9.83 2.65
CA ASN A 190 9.55 -9.40 3.69
C ASN A 190 9.88 -10.48 4.74
N VAL A 191 9.05 -11.51 4.84
CA VAL A 191 9.21 -12.60 5.80
C VAL A 191 9.38 -13.98 5.13
N LEU A 192 9.47 -14.05 3.81
CA LEU A 192 9.61 -15.31 3.09
C LEU A 192 10.84 -16.10 3.56
N ASN A 193 11.96 -15.43 3.86
CA ASN A 193 13.18 -16.06 4.38
C ASN A 193 13.07 -16.52 5.85
N SER A 194 11.98 -16.22 6.56
CA SER A 194 11.74 -16.75 7.91
C SER A 194 11.27 -18.20 7.89
N VAL A 195 10.84 -18.71 6.75
CA VAL A 195 10.49 -20.10 6.53
C VAL A 195 11.68 -20.82 5.88
N ALA A 196 12.15 -21.90 6.48
CA ALA A 196 13.24 -22.71 5.92
C ALA A 196 12.70 -23.61 4.81
N PHE A 197 13.25 -23.52 3.61
CA PHE A 197 12.90 -24.41 2.48
C PHE A 197 14.01 -25.42 2.21
N ASP A 198 13.64 -26.66 1.94
CA ASP A 198 14.55 -27.73 1.54
C ASP A 198 13.94 -28.49 0.31
N PRO A 199 14.53 -28.41 -0.89
CA PRO A 199 15.70 -27.60 -1.23
C PRO A 199 15.47 -26.09 -1.04
N PRO A 200 16.55 -25.29 -0.85
CA PRO A 200 16.44 -23.84 -0.72
C PRO A 200 15.72 -23.22 -1.94
N LEU A 201 14.96 -22.15 -1.70
CA LEU A 201 14.37 -21.35 -2.79
C LEU A 201 15.45 -20.79 -3.72
N SER A 202 15.05 -20.39 -4.92
CA SER A 202 15.97 -19.72 -5.85
C SER A 202 16.68 -18.54 -5.19
N SER A 203 17.93 -18.30 -5.58
CA SER A 203 18.72 -17.18 -5.03
C SER A 203 18.04 -15.82 -5.22
N VAL A 204 17.25 -15.67 -6.28
CA VAL A 204 16.50 -14.45 -6.57
C VAL A 204 15.37 -14.23 -5.56
N LYS A 205 14.60 -15.27 -5.21
CA LYS A 205 13.58 -15.15 -4.15
C LYS A 205 14.19 -14.86 -2.78
N GLN A 206 15.29 -15.56 -2.45
CA GLN A 206 16.00 -15.31 -1.20
C GLN A 206 16.52 -13.88 -1.12
N GLU A 207 17.11 -13.36 -2.21
CA GLU A 207 17.61 -11.99 -2.29
C GLU A 207 16.47 -10.97 -2.18
N ALA A 208 15.37 -11.17 -2.89
CA ALA A 208 14.21 -10.28 -2.85
C ALA A 208 13.64 -10.17 -1.42
N SER A 209 13.51 -11.31 -0.72
CA SER A 209 13.07 -11.32 0.67
C SER A 209 14.09 -10.64 1.62
N ALA A 210 15.39 -10.84 1.40
CA ALA A 210 16.43 -10.21 2.20
C ALA A 210 16.47 -8.67 2.01
N LEU A 211 16.27 -8.19 0.78
CA LEU A 211 16.20 -6.77 0.46
C LEU A 211 14.93 -6.11 0.98
N LYS A 212 13.84 -6.86 1.12
CA LYS A 212 12.49 -6.40 1.49
C LYS A 212 11.94 -5.36 0.51
N HIS A 213 10.63 -5.21 0.45
CA HIS A 213 9.99 -4.07 -0.19
C HIS A 213 10.11 -2.80 0.67
N VAL A 214 9.77 -1.62 0.12
CA VAL A 214 9.98 -0.34 0.84
C VAL A 214 8.82 0.09 1.73
N GLY A 215 7.63 -0.45 1.57
CA GLY A 215 6.45 -0.04 2.35
C GLY A 215 6.67 -0.23 3.85
N GLY A 216 6.80 0.86 4.59
CA GLY A 216 7.16 0.82 6.02
C GLY A 216 6.51 1.93 6.86
N GLY A 217 5.60 2.72 6.29
CA GLY A 217 4.90 3.76 7.03
C GLY A 217 3.68 3.23 7.81
N TYR A 218 2.99 4.14 8.47
CA TYR A 218 1.92 3.88 9.41
C TYR A 218 0.57 4.39 8.88
N LYS A 219 -0.46 3.56 8.99
CA LYS A 219 -1.85 3.99 8.88
C LYS A 219 -2.36 4.26 10.29
N VAL A 220 -2.71 5.51 10.58
CA VAL A 220 -3.17 5.99 11.87
C VAL A 220 -4.65 6.34 11.75
N PHE A 221 -5.52 5.63 12.41
CA PHE A 221 -6.90 6.03 12.54
C PHE A 221 -7.03 7.06 13.66
N ILE A 222 -7.68 8.17 13.36
CA ILE A 222 -7.81 9.34 14.21
C ILE A 222 -9.29 9.54 14.51
N GLU A 223 -9.71 9.26 15.74
CA GLU A 223 -11.07 9.50 16.20
C GLU A 223 -11.21 10.92 16.68
N VAL A 224 -12.21 11.61 16.18
CA VAL A 224 -12.50 13.02 16.54
C VAL A 224 -13.92 13.19 17.06
N ASP A 225 -14.12 14.23 17.88
CA ASP A 225 -15.41 14.62 18.41
C ASP A 225 -16.25 15.28 17.32
N GLY A 226 -17.51 14.88 17.22
CA GLY A 226 -18.45 15.43 16.23
C GLY A 226 -18.19 14.99 14.79
N ASP A 227 -18.66 15.80 13.86
CA ASP A 227 -18.55 15.59 12.42
C ASP A 227 -17.72 16.70 11.76
N PRO A 228 -16.48 16.41 11.34
CA PRO A 228 -15.63 17.39 10.64
C PRO A 228 -16.04 17.62 9.17
N GLY A 229 -17.06 16.93 8.68
CA GLY A 229 -17.42 16.88 7.27
C GLY A 229 -16.65 15.83 6.47
N ALA A 230 -16.87 15.83 5.17
CA ALA A 230 -16.06 15.05 4.23
C ALA A 230 -14.78 15.83 3.91
N VAL A 231 -13.70 15.52 4.62
CA VAL A 231 -12.42 16.24 4.48
C VAL A 231 -11.31 15.33 3.98
N MET A 232 -10.38 15.91 3.22
CA MET A 232 -9.10 15.35 2.88
C MET A 232 -8.01 16.31 3.34
N THR A 233 -6.94 15.79 3.90
CA THR A 233 -5.72 16.56 4.19
C THR A 233 -4.56 15.99 3.40
N LEU A 234 -3.61 16.82 2.99
CA LEU A 234 -2.43 16.39 2.26
C LEU A 234 -1.23 17.26 2.62
N SER A 235 -0.07 16.65 2.76
CA SER A 235 1.21 17.31 2.96
C SER A 235 2.35 16.40 2.46
N ARG A 236 3.58 16.82 2.74
CA ARG A 236 4.79 16.00 2.58
C ARG A 236 5.30 15.57 3.96
N SER A 237 5.97 14.43 4.01
CA SER A 237 6.64 13.97 5.24
C SER A 237 7.73 14.92 5.75
N THR A 238 8.22 15.82 4.90
CA THR A 238 9.12 16.92 5.27
C THR A 238 8.43 18.05 6.00
N ASP A 239 7.12 18.19 5.85
CA ASP A 239 6.35 19.36 6.31
C ASP A 239 5.42 19.01 7.47
N SER A 240 5.04 17.72 7.60
CA SER A 240 4.15 17.25 8.66
C SER A 240 4.31 15.76 8.93
N PRO A 241 4.17 15.30 10.18
CA PRO A 241 4.05 13.87 10.51
C PRO A 241 2.76 13.25 9.93
N LEU A 242 1.71 14.03 9.68
CA LEU A 242 0.50 13.61 8.97
C LEU A 242 0.67 13.96 7.48
N ILE A 243 1.11 13.01 6.69
CA ILE A 243 1.30 13.21 5.23
C ILE A 243 -0.01 13.28 4.45
N GLY A 244 -1.08 12.75 5.02
CA GLY A 244 -2.42 12.90 4.51
C GLY A 244 -3.43 12.17 5.36
N SER A 245 -4.68 12.59 5.27
CA SER A 245 -5.81 11.87 5.86
C SER A 245 -7.08 12.12 5.06
N PHE A 246 -8.06 11.27 5.28
CA PHE A 246 -9.40 11.49 4.75
C PHE A 246 -10.46 11.00 5.73
N THR A 247 -11.64 11.58 5.68
CA THR A 247 -12.77 11.14 6.49
C THR A 247 -13.17 9.72 6.10
N TYR A 248 -12.87 8.77 6.98
CA TYR A 248 -13.16 7.35 6.78
C TYR A 248 -14.58 6.98 7.22
N LYS A 249 -15.03 7.56 8.33
CA LYS A 249 -16.39 7.36 8.86
C LYS A 249 -16.91 8.65 9.46
N ARG A 250 -18.10 9.06 9.06
CA ARG A 250 -18.82 10.21 9.65
C ARG A 250 -19.82 9.75 10.69
N GLY A 251 -19.92 10.48 11.76
CA GLY A 251 -20.92 10.29 12.81
C GLY A 251 -21.23 11.58 13.56
N GLN A 252 -22.43 11.72 14.08
CA GLN A 252 -22.84 12.94 14.79
C GLN A 252 -22.06 13.16 16.10
N LYS A 253 -21.67 12.09 16.78
CA LYS A 253 -20.92 12.16 18.03
C LYS A 253 -19.42 12.00 17.81
N HIS A 254 -19.04 11.06 16.98
CA HIS A 254 -17.64 10.72 16.70
C HIS A 254 -17.47 10.40 15.23
N SER A 255 -16.42 10.92 14.65
CA SER A 255 -15.97 10.58 13.29
C SER A 255 -14.58 9.98 13.32
N VAL A 256 -14.20 9.28 12.27
CA VAL A 256 -12.88 8.67 12.14
C VAL A 256 -12.24 9.14 10.86
N LEU A 257 -11.01 9.65 10.95
CA LEU A 257 -10.14 9.91 9.83
C LEU A 257 -9.17 8.74 9.66
N ALA A 258 -8.90 8.35 8.42
CA ALA A 258 -7.78 7.48 8.10
C ALA A 258 -6.58 8.36 7.72
N GLY A 259 -5.58 8.39 8.57
CA GLY A 259 -4.36 9.16 8.39
C GLY A 259 -3.17 8.29 8.03
N PHE A 260 -2.13 8.89 7.46
CA PHE A 260 -0.89 8.24 7.05
C PHE A 260 0.31 9.02 7.58
N SER A 261 1.33 8.28 8.01
CA SER A 261 2.57 8.84 8.56
C SER A 261 3.78 8.02 8.12
N LEU A 262 4.89 8.68 7.89
CA LEU A 262 6.20 8.05 7.73
C LEU A 262 7.11 8.26 8.96
N GLU A 263 6.59 8.94 9.99
CA GLU A 263 7.36 9.23 11.20
C GLU A 263 7.49 7.98 12.06
N PRO A 264 8.72 7.54 12.38
CA PRO A 264 8.92 6.43 13.32
C PRO A 264 8.24 6.71 14.66
N GLY A 265 7.55 5.70 15.19
CA GLY A 265 6.81 5.84 16.46
C GLY A 265 5.50 6.64 16.35
N ALA A 266 4.94 6.81 15.15
CA ALA A 266 3.69 7.54 14.96
C ALA A 266 2.52 6.99 15.79
N LEU A 267 2.49 5.68 16.05
CA LEU A 267 1.42 5.04 16.83
C LEU A 267 1.58 5.24 18.34
N GLU A 268 2.79 5.49 18.82
CA GLU A 268 3.12 5.77 20.23
C GLU A 268 3.12 7.27 20.55
N LYS A 269 2.96 8.12 19.54
CA LYS A 269 2.94 9.57 19.70
C LYS A 269 1.81 10.00 20.66
N PRO A 270 2.08 10.88 21.63
CA PRO A 270 1.07 11.40 22.56
C PRO A 270 -0.11 12.07 21.84
N LEU A 271 -1.32 11.89 22.36
CA LEU A 271 -2.53 12.51 21.78
C LEU A 271 -2.41 14.03 21.65
N SER A 272 -1.71 14.69 22.58
CA SER A 272 -1.48 16.15 22.54
C SER A 272 -0.66 16.58 21.32
N GLU A 273 0.29 15.76 20.87
CA GLU A 273 1.08 16.05 19.67
C GLU A 273 0.23 15.84 18.41
N TRP A 274 -0.53 14.74 18.35
CA TRP A 274 -1.49 14.52 17.27
C TRP A 274 -2.58 15.59 17.21
N GLN A 275 -3.06 16.09 18.37
CA GLN A 275 -4.00 17.21 18.42
C GLN A 275 -3.38 18.48 17.80
N THR A 276 -2.12 18.78 18.10
CA THR A 276 -1.42 19.94 17.52
C THR A 276 -1.32 19.82 16.00
N VAL A 277 -0.95 18.64 15.49
CA VAL A 277 -0.87 18.36 14.04
C VAL A 277 -2.25 18.49 13.39
N LEU A 278 -3.28 17.93 14.03
CA LEU A 278 -4.65 17.96 13.49
C LEU A 278 -5.22 19.36 13.43
N GLU A 279 -4.93 20.19 14.46
CA GLU A 279 -5.38 21.59 14.55
C GLU A 279 -4.88 22.46 13.41
N GLU A 280 -3.70 22.16 12.85
CA GLU A 280 -3.17 22.88 11.68
C GLU A 280 -4.07 22.69 10.45
N PHE A 281 -4.57 21.47 10.22
CA PHE A 281 -5.41 21.14 9.07
C PHE A 281 -6.90 21.39 9.31
N LEU A 282 -7.36 21.10 10.50
CA LEU A 282 -8.77 21.11 10.90
C LEU A 282 -8.97 21.91 12.21
N PRO A 283 -8.87 23.24 12.15
CA PRO A 283 -9.00 24.09 13.32
C PRO A 283 -10.31 23.86 14.09
N GLY A 284 -10.21 23.71 15.40
CA GLY A 284 -11.34 23.49 16.31
C GLY A 284 -11.84 22.04 16.38
N VAL A 285 -11.26 21.10 15.63
CA VAL A 285 -11.57 19.68 15.74
C VAL A 285 -10.84 19.09 16.95
N ARG A 286 -11.59 18.45 17.85
CA ARG A 286 -11.05 17.80 19.05
C ARG A 286 -10.73 16.33 18.80
N LEU A 287 -9.48 15.96 18.98
CA LEU A 287 -9.02 14.58 18.95
C LEU A 287 -9.49 13.83 20.19
N LEU A 288 -9.99 12.60 20.01
CA LEU A 288 -10.41 11.71 21.09
C LEU A 288 -9.42 10.58 21.32
N SER A 289 -9.05 9.89 20.24
CA SER A 289 -8.12 8.75 20.29
C SER A 289 -7.39 8.58 18.95
N THR A 290 -6.26 7.87 18.98
CA THR A 290 -5.58 7.34 17.81
C THR A 290 -5.37 5.85 17.96
N PHE A 291 -5.44 5.11 16.85
CA PHE A 291 -5.16 3.68 16.84
C PHE A 291 -4.61 3.23 15.49
N GLY A 292 -3.90 2.14 15.50
CA GLY A 292 -3.30 1.53 14.32
C GLY A 292 -2.56 0.26 14.71
N HIS A 293 -1.93 -0.37 13.71
CA HIS A 293 -1.04 -1.51 13.91
C HIS A 293 0.30 -1.24 13.24
N ASP A 294 1.39 -1.47 13.95
CA ASP A 294 2.74 -1.35 13.39
C ASP A 294 3.12 -2.64 12.65
N TRP A 295 2.81 -2.65 11.36
CA TRP A 295 3.15 -3.76 10.48
C TRP A 295 4.66 -3.91 10.27
N GLY A 296 5.44 -2.85 10.52
CA GLY A 296 6.90 -2.85 10.36
C GLY A 296 7.62 -3.73 11.38
N VAL A 297 7.11 -3.77 12.62
CA VAL A 297 7.64 -4.61 13.69
C VAL A 297 6.90 -5.94 13.86
N ASP A 298 5.77 -6.12 13.18
CA ASP A 298 5.03 -7.37 13.19
C ASP A 298 5.88 -8.50 12.58
N ALA A 299 6.09 -9.56 13.35
CA ALA A 299 6.98 -10.65 12.97
C ALA A 299 6.53 -11.42 11.72
N LEU A 300 5.24 -11.35 11.37
CA LEU A 300 4.63 -12.06 10.24
C LEU A 300 4.47 -11.18 9.00
N SER A 301 4.81 -9.89 9.08
CA SER A 301 4.68 -8.94 7.96
C SER A 301 5.98 -8.19 7.67
N GLN A 302 6.57 -7.54 8.68
CA GLN A 302 7.78 -6.72 8.61
C GLN A 302 7.72 -5.61 7.54
N GLY A 303 6.53 -5.06 7.32
CA GLY A 303 6.25 -3.99 6.37
C GLY A 303 4.76 -3.78 6.19
N SER A 304 4.38 -2.64 5.61
CA SER A 304 3.01 -2.33 5.20
C SER A 304 2.68 -2.99 3.84
N TRP A 305 1.99 -2.33 2.92
CA TRP A 305 1.78 -2.90 1.60
C TRP A 305 3.03 -2.85 0.72
N CYS A 306 3.12 -3.81 -0.20
CA CYS A 306 4.30 -4.00 -1.04
C CYS A 306 4.46 -2.88 -2.08
N THR A 307 5.62 -2.26 -2.07
CA THR A 307 6.15 -1.42 -3.15
C THR A 307 7.60 -1.80 -3.37
N TYR A 308 7.96 -2.17 -4.59
CA TYR A 308 9.33 -2.59 -4.89
C TYR A 308 10.32 -1.43 -4.79
N ARG A 309 11.56 -1.78 -4.50
CA ARG A 309 12.67 -0.83 -4.49
C ARG A 309 13.05 -0.41 -5.92
N PRO A 310 13.58 0.80 -6.11
CA PRO A 310 14.24 1.15 -7.38
C PRO A 310 15.30 0.11 -7.75
N GLY A 311 15.41 -0.24 -9.04
CA GLY A 311 16.37 -1.19 -9.57
C GLY A 311 16.08 -2.67 -9.28
N THR A 312 14.88 -3.00 -8.80
CA THR A 312 14.55 -4.38 -8.43
C THR A 312 13.43 -5.00 -9.26
N PHE A 313 12.61 -4.20 -9.93
CA PHE A 313 11.49 -4.68 -10.71
C PHE A 313 11.96 -5.69 -11.79
N GLY A 314 12.91 -5.28 -12.62
CA GLY A 314 13.46 -6.08 -13.70
C GLY A 314 14.06 -7.41 -13.26
N ARG A 315 14.51 -7.51 -12.00
CA ARG A 315 15.14 -8.72 -11.44
C ARG A 315 14.14 -9.69 -10.84
N PHE A 316 13.06 -9.18 -10.24
CA PHE A 316 12.24 -9.98 -9.33
C PHE A 316 10.87 -10.34 -9.90
N VAL A 317 10.32 -9.51 -10.80
CA VAL A 317 8.92 -9.63 -11.25
C VAL A 317 8.59 -11.01 -11.84
N ASP A 318 9.52 -11.59 -12.60
CA ASP A 318 9.30 -12.88 -13.27
C ASP A 318 9.56 -14.08 -12.35
N GLU A 319 10.50 -13.93 -11.41
CA GLU A 319 10.92 -15.05 -10.58
C GLU A 319 10.07 -15.22 -9.32
N LEU A 320 9.57 -14.11 -8.75
CA LEU A 320 8.80 -14.18 -7.51
C LEU A 320 7.53 -15.04 -7.62
N PRO A 321 6.68 -14.93 -8.66
CA PRO A 321 5.50 -15.77 -8.80
C PRO A 321 5.81 -17.18 -9.31
N ARG A 322 7.03 -17.42 -9.82
CA ARG A 322 7.39 -18.72 -10.40
C ARG A 322 7.37 -19.82 -9.36
N HIS A 323 6.66 -20.91 -9.66
CA HIS A 323 6.63 -22.09 -8.80
C HIS A 323 8.00 -22.80 -8.76
N GLU A 324 8.28 -23.46 -7.66
CA GLU A 324 9.45 -24.32 -7.46
C GLU A 324 8.97 -25.70 -7.05
N ASP A 325 9.10 -26.67 -7.96
CA ASP A 325 8.59 -28.05 -7.83
C ASP A 325 7.14 -28.12 -7.32
N HIS A 326 6.95 -28.47 -6.05
CA HIS A 326 5.62 -28.60 -5.42
C HIS A 326 5.15 -27.34 -4.67
N CYS A 327 5.96 -26.27 -4.63
CA CYS A 327 5.64 -25.01 -3.99
C CYS A 327 5.21 -23.97 -5.03
N PHE A 328 4.03 -23.40 -4.86
CA PHE A 328 3.46 -22.30 -5.65
C PHE A 328 3.47 -21.03 -4.80
N PHE A 329 3.70 -19.88 -5.42
CA PHE A 329 3.77 -18.59 -4.73
C PHE A 329 2.64 -17.70 -5.21
N ALA A 330 1.79 -17.23 -4.28
CA ALA A 330 0.65 -16.38 -4.57
C ALA A 330 0.43 -15.40 -3.41
N SER A 331 0.68 -14.13 -3.66
CA SER A 331 0.39 -13.07 -2.71
C SER A 331 0.25 -11.73 -3.45
N ALA A 332 -0.29 -10.73 -2.78
CA ALA A 332 -0.32 -9.37 -3.31
C ALA A 332 1.08 -8.85 -3.68
N ASP A 333 2.14 -9.35 -3.03
CA ASP A 333 3.52 -8.91 -3.23
C ASP A 333 4.13 -9.44 -4.55
N THR A 334 3.56 -10.51 -5.10
CA THR A 334 4.04 -11.14 -6.35
C THR A 334 3.19 -10.80 -7.56
N SER A 335 2.10 -10.06 -7.40
CA SER A 335 1.16 -9.72 -8.47
C SER A 335 1.78 -8.82 -9.54
N GLU A 336 1.45 -9.07 -10.80
CA GLU A 336 1.78 -8.18 -11.91
C GLU A 336 0.88 -6.94 -11.95
N GLY A 337 -0.38 -7.06 -11.55
CA GLY A 337 -1.35 -5.97 -11.53
C GLY A 337 -1.28 -5.10 -10.29
N TRP A 338 -2.29 -5.17 -9.46
CA TRP A 338 -2.46 -4.37 -8.23
C TRP A 338 -1.62 -4.90 -7.06
N ARG A 339 -0.28 -4.83 -7.20
CA ARG A 339 0.65 -5.24 -6.15
C ARG A 339 0.41 -4.44 -4.87
N GLY A 340 0.33 -5.15 -3.73
CA GLY A 340 0.05 -4.56 -2.43
C GLY A 340 -1.44 -4.29 -2.16
N PHE A 341 -2.33 -4.60 -3.10
CA PHE A 341 -3.78 -4.48 -2.95
C PHE A 341 -4.44 -5.86 -2.85
N ILE A 342 -5.68 -5.92 -2.34
CA ILE A 342 -6.45 -7.16 -2.21
C ILE A 342 -6.64 -7.84 -3.58
N GLU A 343 -6.89 -7.07 -4.63
CA GLU A 343 -7.06 -7.60 -6.00
C GLU A 343 -5.82 -8.37 -6.44
N GLY A 344 -4.62 -7.86 -6.17
CA GLY A 344 -3.38 -8.55 -6.49
C GLY A 344 -3.16 -9.87 -5.74
N ALA A 345 -3.87 -10.10 -4.64
CA ALA A 345 -3.85 -11.38 -3.92
C ALA A 345 -4.87 -12.40 -4.46
N ILE A 346 -5.83 -11.94 -5.28
CA ILE A 346 -6.91 -12.77 -5.84
C ILE A 346 -6.60 -13.16 -7.30
N ALA A 347 -5.85 -12.32 -8.02
CA ALA A 347 -5.57 -12.42 -9.46
C ALA A 347 -4.70 -13.64 -9.85
#